data_38a634c4965e8d9437c544da0d4fd404
#
_entry.id   38a634c4965e8d9437c544da0d4fd404
#
_cell.length_a   1.000
_cell.length_b   1.000
_cell.length_c   1.000
_cell.angle_alpha   90.00
_cell.angle_beta   90.00
_cell.angle_gamma   90.00
#
_symmetry.space_group_name_H-M   'P 1'
#
loop_
_entity.id
_entity.type
_entity.pdbx_description
1 polymer ?
#
loop_
_entity_poly.entity_id
_entity_poly.type
_entity_poly.pdbx_seq_one_letter_code
_entity_poly.pdbx_strand_id
1 'polypeptide(L)'
;LRALTDKNVELHGDEAAAKYASGMIPATEADWADEYLRLAMAVKIVPDVEAAVEHINRYGTMHTECIVTESAENAEYFLNNVDAAVVDWNASTRFTDGFEFGFGAELGISTQKLHARGPMGLEEITSYKYMVIGTGQVRP
;
A
#
# COMPACT_ATOMS: atom_id res chain seq x y z
N LEU A 1 18.14 1.11 -8.99
CA LEU A 1 17.68 0.97 -10.39
C LEU A 1 18.50 -0.07 -11.16
N ARG A 2 19.84 -0.09 -11.05
CA ARG A 2 20.70 -1.04 -11.79
C ARG A 2 20.25 -2.51 -11.61
N ALA A 3 19.95 -2.95 -10.38
CA ALA A 3 19.49 -4.31 -10.13
C ALA A 3 18.16 -4.66 -10.84
N LEU A 4 17.33 -3.68 -11.12
CA LEU A 4 16.09 -3.84 -11.88
C LEU A 4 16.38 -3.99 -13.38
N THR A 5 17.25 -3.14 -13.93
CA THR A 5 17.65 -3.25 -15.34
C THR A 5 18.38 -4.54 -15.63
N ASP A 6 19.23 -5.02 -14.70
CA ASP A 6 19.90 -6.32 -14.81
C ASP A 6 18.90 -7.51 -14.84
N LYS A 7 17.68 -7.30 -14.40
CA LYS A 7 16.55 -8.25 -14.47
C LYS A 7 15.57 -7.96 -15.61
N ASN A 8 15.95 -7.11 -16.56
CA ASN A 8 15.13 -6.69 -17.68
C ASN A 8 13.80 -6.03 -17.26
N VAL A 9 13.77 -5.33 -16.13
CA VAL A 9 12.62 -4.50 -15.75
C VAL A 9 12.67 -3.21 -16.56
N GLU A 10 11.63 -2.92 -17.30
CA GLU A 10 11.43 -1.66 -18.02
C GLU A 10 11.18 -0.53 -17.01
N LEU A 11 11.92 0.55 -17.11
CA LEU A 11 11.81 1.68 -16.19
C LEU A 11 11.21 2.89 -16.90
N HIS A 12 10.09 3.40 -16.41
CA HIS A 12 9.48 4.65 -16.81
C HIS A 12 9.80 5.70 -15.76
N GLY A 13 10.44 6.80 -16.12
CA GLY A 13 10.91 7.76 -15.13
C GLY A 13 10.72 9.21 -15.52
N ASP A 14 10.65 10.06 -14.50
CA ASP A 14 10.73 11.49 -14.70
C ASP A 14 12.16 11.92 -15.12
N GLU A 15 12.31 13.20 -15.50
CA GLU A 15 13.61 13.76 -15.93
C GLU A 15 14.68 13.65 -14.83
N ALA A 16 14.28 13.71 -13.56
CA ALA A 16 15.19 13.57 -12.43
C ALA A 16 15.67 12.11 -12.27
N ALA A 17 14.77 11.14 -12.39
CA ALA A 17 15.06 9.71 -12.30
C ALA A 17 15.93 9.22 -13.47
N ALA A 18 15.77 9.79 -14.67
CA ALA A 18 16.52 9.44 -15.86
C ALA A 18 18.04 9.62 -15.70
N LYS A 19 18.49 10.43 -14.76
CA LYS A 19 19.91 10.62 -14.42
C LYS A 19 20.56 9.41 -13.75
N TYR A 20 19.75 8.47 -13.22
CA TYR A 20 20.20 7.34 -12.41
C TYR A 20 20.15 6.00 -13.14
N ALA A 21 19.57 5.93 -14.35
CA ALA A 21 19.55 4.72 -15.15
C ALA A 21 19.53 5.07 -16.64
N SER A 22 20.44 4.47 -17.41
CA SER A 22 20.43 4.58 -18.88
C SER A 22 19.27 3.76 -19.47
N GLY A 23 18.67 4.26 -20.56
CA GLY A 23 17.57 3.56 -21.24
C GLY A 23 16.21 3.68 -20.56
N MET A 24 16.08 4.58 -19.58
CA MET A 24 14.80 4.88 -18.96
C MET A 24 13.86 5.55 -19.98
N ILE A 25 12.63 5.08 -20.04
CA ILE A 25 11.58 5.63 -20.88
C ILE A 25 11.00 6.87 -20.19
N PRO A 26 10.81 8.00 -20.86
CA PRO A 26 10.14 9.15 -20.26
C PRO A 26 8.74 8.78 -19.78
N ALA A 27 8.49 8.93 -18.48
CA ALA A 27 7.19 8.68 -17.90
C ALA A 27 6.19 9.77 -18.31
N THR A 28 4.97 9.37 -18.57
CA THR A 28 3.81 10.23 -18.79
C THR A 28 2.95 10.30 -17.53
N GLU A 29 1.96 11.16 -17.49
CA GLU A 29 1.02 11.24 -16.35
C GLU A 29 0.27 9.91 -16.12
N ALA A 30 0.02 9.15 -17.18
CA ALA A 30 -0.65 7.86 -17.10
C ALA A 30 0.19 6.80 -16.38
N ASP A 31 1.51 6.85 -16.51
CA ASP A 31 2.42 5.87 -15.89
C ASP A 31 2.35 5.85 -14.36
N TRP A 32 1.97 7.00 -13.74
CA TRP A 32 1.89 7.08 -12.28
C TRP A 32 0.75 6.27 -11.67
N ALA A 33 -0.32 6.02 -12.43
CA ALA A 33 -1.49 5.25 -11.99
C ALA A 33 -1.59 3.88 -12.68
N ASP A 34 -0.64 3.53 -13.56
CA ASP A 34 -0.69 2.28 -14.32
C ASP A 34 -0.20 1.09 -13.48
N GLU A 35 -0.99 0.04 -13.48
CA GLU A 35 -0.60 -1.27 -12.98
C GLU A 35 -0.09 -2.11 -14.15
N TYR A 36 1.19 -2.05 -14.44
CA TYR A 36 1.79 -2.60 -15.66
C TYR A 36 1.55 -4.09 -15.92
N LEU A 37 1.31 -4.92 -14.90
CA LEU A 37 1.11 -6.38 -14.99
C LEU A 37 2.20 -7.10 -15.83
N ARG A 38 3.38 -6.52 -15.92
CA ARG A 38 4.57 -7.01 -16.61
C ARG A 38 5.83 -6.52 -15.89
N LEU A 39 7.01 -6.93 -16.33
CA LEU A 39 8.28 -6.44 -15.77
C LEU A 39 8.51 -4.98 -16.16
N ALA A 40 7.74 -4.08 -15.60
CA ALA A 40 7.86 -2.64 -15.75
C ALA A 40 7.58 -1.94 -14.43
N MET A 41 8.13 -0.73 -14.27
CA MET A 41 8.00 0.07 -13.06
C MET A 41 8.10 1.55 -13.38
N ALA A 42 7.23 2.36 -12.80
CA ALA A 42 7.38 3.81 -12.78
C ALA A 42 8.34 4.25 -11.67
N VAL A 43 9.14 5.26 -11.94
CA VAL A 43 10.15 5.82 -11.01
C VAL A 43 10.07 7.33 -11.03
N LYS A 44 9.78 7.93 -9.88
CA LYS A 44 9.72 9.38 -9.72
C LYS A 44 10.63 9.81 -8.58
N ILE A 45 11.34 10.91 -8.75
CA ILE A 45 12.12 11.55 -7.70
C ILE A 45 11.34 12.73 -7.14
N VAL A 46 11.17 12.74 -5.84
CA VAL A 46 10.48 13.81 -5.11
C VAL A 46 11.41 14.42 -4.07
N PRO A 47 11.18 15.68 -3.64
CA PRO A 47 12.11 16.38 -2.76
C PRO A 47 12.12 15.85 -1.32
N ASP A 48 11.00 15.37 -0.82
CA ASP A 48 10.79 15.01 0.58
C ASP A 48 9.70 13.94 0.73
N VAL A 49 9.46 13.53 1.98
CA VAL A 49 8.45 12.53 2.32
C VAL A 49 7.02 13.06 2.11
N GLU A 50 6.81 14.34 2.30
CA GLU A 50 5.53 15.03 2.09
C GLU A 50 5.08 14.92 0.64
N ALA A 51 5.98 15.24 -0.28
CA ALA A 51 5.72 15.11 -1.72
C ALA A 51 5.54 13.64 -2.16
N ALA A 52 6.22 12.69 -1.49
CA ALA A 52 6.01 11.27 -1.71
C ALA A 52 4.59 10.85 -1.30
N VAL A 53 4.14 11.26 -0.12
CA VAL A 53 2.79 10.97 0.40
C VAL A 53 1.71 11.58 -0.50
N GLU A 54 1.88 12.83 -0.94
CA GLU A 54 0.95 13.47 -1.88
C GLU A 54 0.85 12.68 -3.20
N HIS A 55 2.00 12.26 -3.74
CA HIS A 55 2.04 11.48 -4.97
C HIS A 55 1.33 10.12 -4.80
N ILE A 56 1.63 9.39 -3.73
CA ILE A 56 1.01 8.11 -3.41
C ILE A 56 -0.50 8.25 -3.25
N ASN A 57 -0.96 9.21 -2.45
CA ASN A 57 -2.38 9.43 -2.21
C ASN A 57 -3.15 9.85 -3.47
N ARG A 58 -2.46 10.44 -4.45
CA ARG A 58 -3.05 10.85 -5.73
C ARG A 58 -3.15 9.69 -6.73
N TYR A 59 -2.14 8.84 -6.81
CA TYR A 59 -2.01 7.85 -7.89
C TYR A 59 -2.07 6.41 -7.42
N GLY A 60 -1.84 6.14 -6.13
CA GLY A 60 -1.85 4.80 -5.56
C GLY A 60 -3.22 4.13 -5.62
N THR A 61 -3.21 2.81 -5.55
CA THR A 61 -4.44 1.98 -5.55
C THR A 61 -5.10 1.89 -4.18
N MET A 62 -4.54 2.51 -3.16
CA MET A 62 -4.93 2.38 -1.74
C MET A 62 -4.77 0.96 -1.18
N HIS A 63 -3.97 0.12 -1.82
CA HIS A 63 -3.77 -1.26 -1.40
C HIS A 63 -2.68 -1.37 -0.34
N THR A 64 -1.42 -1.26 -0.73
CA THR A 64 -0.27 -1.43 0.17
C THR A 64 0.87 -0.53 -0.24
N GLU A 65 1.38 0.23 0.70
CA GLU A 65 2.46 1.18 0.48
C GLU A 65 3.56 0.96 1.52
N CYS A 66 4.80 1.18 1.15
CA CYS A 66 5.94 0.96 2.04
C CYS A 66 6.94 2.10 1.97
N ILE A 67 7.41 2.54 3.13
CA ILE A 67 8.59 3.40 3.24
C ILE A 67 9.81 2.58 3.69
N VAL A 68 10.95 2.81 3.04
CA VAL A 68 12.25 2.29 3.47
C VAL A 68 13.09 3.46 3.97
N THR A 69 13.27 3.56 5.27
CA THR A 69 13.98 4.69 5.89
C THR A 69 14.57 4.33 7.25
N GLU A 70 15.66 5.00 7.61
CA GLU A 70 16.23 4.98 8.99
C GLU A 70 15.67 6.13 9.85
N SER A 71 15.01 7.13 9.24
CA SER A 71 14.38 8.23 9.95
C SER A 71 13.03 7.81 10.54
N ALA A 72 12.95 7.72 11.86
CA ALA A 72 11.70 7.45 12.55
C ALA A 72 10.65 8.54 12.32
N GLU A 73 11.08 9.81 12.20
CA GLU A 73 10.18 10.93 11.90
C GLU A 73 9.52 10.79 10.53
N ASN A 74 10.31 10.49 9.48
CA ASN A 74 9.76 10.26 8.14
C ASN A 74 8.87 9.02 8.11
N ALA A 75 9.23 7.96 8.85
CA ALA A 75 8.41 6.76 8.94
C ALA A 75 7.06 7.05 9.61
N GLU A 76 7.07 7.76 10.74
CA GLU A 76 5.84 8.15 11.45
C GLU A 76 4.95 9.03 10.59
N TYR A 77 5.54 10.02 9.90
CA TYR A 77 4.80 10.87 8.97
C TYR A 77 4.14 10.04 7.86
N PHE A 78 4.90 9.15 7.22
CA PHE A 78 4.41 8.27 6.16
C PHE A 78 3.28 7.36 6.63
N LEU A 79 3.47 6.65 7.74
CA LEU A 79 2.46 5.73 8.31
C LEU A 79 1.14 6.42 8.64
N ASN A 80 1.19 7.70 9.08
CA ASN A 80 0.00 8.43 9.49
C ASN A 80 -0.71 9.15 8.33
N ASN A 81 -0.03 9.44 7.21
CA ASN A 81 -0.55 10.29 6.15
C ASN A 81 -0.80 9.57 4.82
N VAL A 82 -0.30 8.36 4.63
CA VAL A 82 -0.62 7.55 3.46
C VAL A 82 -1.97 6.88 3.63
N ASP A 83 -2.86 7.08 2.66
CA ASP A 83 -4.20 6.49 2.65
C ASP A 83 -4.22 5.16 1.88
N ALA A 84 -3.63 4.14 2.48
CA ALA A 84 -3.66 2.77 1.98
C ALA A 84 -4.26 1.80 3.01
N ALA A 85 -4.67 0.62 2.54
CA ALA A 85 -5.20 -0.43 3.42
C ALA A 85 -4.12 -0.98 4.35
N VAL A 86 -2.88 -1.07 3.85
CA VAL A 86 -1.70 -1.44 4.64
C VAL A 86 -0.60 -0.43 4.34
N VAL A 87 0.09 0.00 5.37
CA VAL A 87 1.24 0.90 5.27
C VAL A 87 2.39 0.30 6.06
N ASP A 88 3.48 0.03 5.37
CA ASP A 88 4.64 -0.68 5.93
C ASP A 88 5.83 0.28 6.16
N TRP A 89 6.62 -0.03 7.17
CA TRP A 89 7.93 0.58 7.40
C TRP A 89 9.01 -0.50 7.42
N ASN A 90 9.96 -0.43 6.48
CA ASN A 90 11.08 -1.36 6.36
C ASN A 90 10.66 -2.84 6.27
N ALA A 91 9.48 -3.11 5.73
CA ALA A 91 8.95 -4.44 5.49
C ALA A 91 8.63 -4.64 4.01
N SER A 92 8.49 -5.88 3.59
CA SER A 92 8.04 -6.18 2.24
C SER A 92 6.53 -6.02 2.13
N THR A 93 6.05 -5.36 1.09
CA THR A 93 4.60 -5.26 0.78
C THR A 93 3.94 -6.63 0.58
N ARG A 94 4.71 -7.70 0.42
CA ARG A 94 4.22 -9.09 0.35
C ARG A 94 3.73 -9.64 1.69
N PHE A 95 3.96 -8.93 2.80
CA PHE A 95 3.33 -9.26 4.08
C PHE A 95 1.84 -8.91 4.13
N THR A 96 1.34 -8.11 3.18
CA THR A 96 -0.10 -7.89 3.03
C THR A 96 -0.76 -9.17 2.51
N ASP A 97 -1.11 -10.04 3.44
CA ASP A 97 -1.62 -11.38 3.19
C ASP A 97 -2.44 -11.85 4.40
N GLY A 98 -3.59 -12.46 4.15
CA GLY A 98 -4.49 -12.89 5.23
C GLY A 98 -3.91 -14.00 6.13
N PHE A 99 -3.02 -14.83 5.62
CA PHE A 99 -2.34 -15.86 6.44
C PHE A 99 -1.22 -15.23 7.25
N GLU A 100 -0.42 -14.32 6.64
CA GLU A 100 0.64 -13.60 7.35
C GLU A 100 0.09 -12.72 8.47
N PHE A 101 -1.10 -12.12 8.29
CA PHE A 101 -1.80 -11.36 9.33
C PHE A 101 -2.51 -12.23 10.37
N GLY A 102 -2.51 -13.54 10.18
CA GLY A 102 -3.11 -14.48 11.14
C GLY A 102 -4.63 -14.64 11.02
N PHE A 103 -5.25 -14.19 9.92
CA PHE A 103 -6.69 -14.31 9.69
C PHE A 103 -7.13 -15.72 9.26
N GLY A 104 -6.17 -16.61 8.97
CA GLY A 104 -6.41 -18.01 8.61
C GLY A 104 -7.04 -18.23 7.23
N ALA A 105 -7.29 -17.16 6.49
CA ALA A 105 -7.79 -17.17 5.11
C ALA A 105 -7.53 -15.82 4.46
N GLU A 106 -7.56 -15.80 3.12
CA GLU A 106 -7.66 -14.57 2.34
C GLU A 106 -8.70 -14.75 1.25
N LEU A 107 -9.84 -14.10 1.41
CA LEU A 107 -10.95 -14.12 0.44
C LEU A 107 -10.86 -12.96 -0.55
N GLY A 108 -9.96 -12.05 -0.29
CA GLY A 108 -9.65 -10.87 -1.07
C GLY A 108 -8.97 -9.82 -0.21
N ILE A 109 -8.55 -8.73 -0.86
CA ILE A 109 -7.98 -7.55 -0.20
C ILE A 109 -8.81 -6.34 -0.62
N SER A 110 -9.45 -5.70 0.36
CA SER A 110 -10.32 -4.55 0.12
C SER A 110 -9.56 -3.25 0.32
N THR A 111 -9.71 -2.32 -0.61
CA THR A 111 -9.17 -0.95 -0.48
C THR A 111 -10.20 0.07 -0.03
N GLN A 112 -11.48 -0.34 0.10
CA GLN A 112 -12.56 0.54 0.53
C GLN A 112 -12.54 0.83 2.03
N LYS A 113 -13.28 1.88 2.46
CA LYS A 113 -13.34 2.33 3.86
C LYS A 113 -14.69 2.10 4.54
N LEU A 114 -15.69 1.63 3.80
CA LEU A 114 -17.05 1.51 4.34
C LEU A 114 -17.25 0.26 5.21
N HIS A 115 -16.48 -0.80 4.97
CA HIS A 115 -16.55 -2.07 5.68
C HIS A 115 -15.14 -2.58 5.94
N ALA A 116 -14.87 -3.88 5.76
CA ALA A 116 -13.52 -4.41 5.90
C ALA A 116 -12.53 -3.72 4.95
N ARG A 117 -11.36 -3.39 5.43
CA ARG A 117 -10.25 -2.82 4.67
C ARG A 117 -9.00 -3.66 4.86
N GLY A 118 -8.23 -3.89 3.80
CA GLY A 118 -7.08 -4.79 3.80
C GLY A 118 -7.47 -6.24 3.52
N PRO A 119 -6.61 -7.21 3.88
CA PRO A 119 -6.91 -8.62 3.75
C PRO A 119 -8.17 -9.01 4.51
N MET A 120 -9.02 -9.83 3.89
CA MET A 120 -10.30 -10.26 4.45
C MET A 120 -10.26 -11.77 4.71
N GLY A 121 -10.47 -12.15 5.96
CA GLY A 121 -10.63 -13.52 6.42
C GLY A 121 -12.08 -13.89 6.72
N LEU A 122 -12.28 -14.84 7.62
CA LEU A 122 -13.63 -15.31 7.98
C LEU A 122 -14.45 -14.26 8.75
N GLU A 123 -13.80 -13.44 9.56
CA GLU A 123 -14.50 -12.44 10.38
C GLU A 123 -15.18 -11.39 9.51
N GLU A 124 -14.52 -10.94 8.43
CA GLU A 124 -15.01 -9.88 7.56
C GLU A 124 -16.22 -10.28 6.72
N ILE A 125 -16.41 -11.57 6.48
CA ILE A 125 -17.55 -12.10 5.69
C ILE A 125 -18.66 -12.68 6.55
N THR A 126 -18.51 -12.64 7.88
CA THR A 126 -19.53 -13.10 8.81
C THR A 126 -20.14 -11.94 9.58
N SER A 127 -21.26 -12.20 10.25
CA SER A 127 -21.86 -11.27 11.19
C SER A 127 -22.14 -11.97 12.52
N TYR A 128 -22.34 -11.20 13.55
CA TYR A 128 -22.62 -11.69 14.88
C TYR A 128 -23.96 -11.16 15.40
N LYS A 129 -24.50 -11.84 16.42
CA LYS A 129 -25.62 -11.36 17.20
C LYS A 129 -25.27 -11.36 18.68
N TYR A 130 -25.80 -10.39 19.40
CA TYR A 130 -25.71 -10.39 20.84
C TYR A 130 -26.85 -11.23 21.44
N MET A 131 -26.52 -12.08 22.41
CA MET A 131 -27.50 -12.79 23.23
C MET A 131 -27.39 -12.25 24.65
N VAL A 132 -28.43 -11.54 25.08
CA VAL A 132 -28.49 -10.97 26.44
C VAL A 132 -29.44 -11.82 27.25
N ILE A 133 -28.91 -12.46 28.32
CA ILE A 133 -29.67 -13.32 29.20
C ILE A 133 -29.74 -12.61 30.55
N GLY A 134 -30.96 -12.32 31.01
CA GLY A 134 -31.20 -11.65 32.27
C GLY A 134 -32.15 -12.44 33.17
N THR A 135 -32.32 -11.98 34.41
CA THR A 135 -33.22 -12.54 35.40
C THR A 135 -34.27 -11.50 35.87
N GLY A 136 -34.55 -10.49 35.02
CA GLY A 136 -35.54 -9.44 35.33
C GLY A 136 -34.94 -8.06 35.63
N GLN A 137 -33.64 -7.85 35.33
CA GLN A 137 -33.01 -6.55 35.49
C GLN A 137 -33.68 -5.52 34.59
N VAL A 138 -33.92 -4.32 35.12
CA VAL A 138 -34.38 -3.16 34.38
C VAL A 138 -33.25 -2.14 34.26
N ARG A 139 -33.23 -1.42 33.13
CA ARG A 139 -32.29 -0.30 32.98
C ARG A 139 -32.84 0.89 33.82
N PRO A 140 -32.01 1.51 34.69
CA PRO A 140 -32.37 2.72 35.43
C PRO A 140 -32.57 3.92 34.54
#